data_94cd3dab52bc2591e7c59b69712c3f55
#
_entry.id   94cd3dab52bc2591e7c59b69712c3f55
#
_cell.length_a   1.000
_cell.length_b   1.000
_cell.length_c   1.000
_cell.angle_alpha   90.00
_cell.angle_beta   90.00
_cell.angle_gamma   90.00
#
_symmetry.space_group_name_H-M   'P 1'
#
loop_
_entity.id
_entity.type
_entity.pdbx_description
1 polymer ?
#
loop_
_entity_poly.entity_id
_entity_poly.type
_entity_poly.pdbx_seq_one_letter_code
_entity_poly.pdbx_strand_id
1 'polypeptide(L)'
;MRTTSTAAFFLFVLLMCSLSSFAYSVLTHEEIVDLLWKDEIRPLLLKRFPALTEEQITEAHAYAYGGAVIQDLGYYPFGSRQFSDLAHYVRSGDFVRELVNESQDANEYAFAMGALSHYASDIAGHPAVNQAVAIEYPKLRAKYGNSVNYAEDKTAHIRTEFGFDMVQVAKSRYASQQYHDFIGFQVSKSLLERVFPVVYGVELKDVLPHEDLAIGSYRYSVNEVIPEMTRVALRTHKKDMMREEPSFSKQKFLYRLSRSDYEKNWGKEYTKPGLGTHVLSAPLHYMPKIGPFKAMAFKSPTPQTEEMYFKSINLSVDEYRAYLEELRTDSLQLSNIDFDTGKKTKAGEYTLTDDSYAKLLAKLTEGKFDRTSPELRQNILDFYSDLSAPNETKKDPIRWNTVLVSLDQLKAFTPVPASAGSSPHTLPPPLAPIPVVGGGNPPRPNEIAGSRAGGVI
;
A
#
# COMPACT_ATOMS: atom_id res chain seq x y z
N MET A 1 2.98 -31.82 -22.31
CA MET A 1 1.93 -30.84 -22.63
C MET A 1 1.45 -29.98 -21.44
N ARG A 2 1.77 -30.29 -20.19
CA ARG A 2 1.37 -29.43 -19.02
C ARG A 2 2.29 -28.21 -18.77
N THR A 3 3.54 -28.24 -19.20
CA THR A 3 4.52 -27.16 -19.00
C THR A 3 4.31 -25.92 -19.90
N THR A 4 3.77 -26.11 -21.11
CA THR A 4 3.48 -25.03 -22.04
C THR A 4 2.24 -24.20 -21.62
N SER A 5 1.27 -24.82 -20.97
CA SER A 5 0.06 -24.14 -20.48
C SER A 5 0.39 -23.22 -19.29
N THR A 6 1.28 -23.65 -18.39
CA THR A 6 1.69 -22.86 -17.23
C THR A 6 2.51 -21.63 -17.65
N ALA A 7 3.43 -21.79 -18.61
CA ALA A 7 4.22 -20.68 -19.14
C ALA A 7 3.37 -19.67 -19.91
N ALA A 8 2.36 -20.13 -20.69
CA ALA A 8 1.43 -19.26 -21.40
C ALA A 8 0.48 -18.53 -20.41
N PHE A 9 0.04 -19.17 -19.36
CA PHE A 9 -0.75 -18.53 -18.29
C PHE A 9 0.09 -17.49 -17.54
N PHE A 10 1.35 -17.79 -17.20
CA PHE A 10 2.27 -16.84 -16.60
C PHE A 10 2.55 -15.63 -17.52
N LEU A 11 2.74 -15.89 -18.80
CA LEU A 11 2.95 -14.81 -19.79
C LEU A 11 1.69 -13.95 -19.95
N PHE A 12 0.50 -14.55 -19.93
CA PHE A 12 -0.79 -13.85 -19.98
C PHE A 12 -1.03 -12.99 -18.72
N VAL A 13 -0.78 -13.52 -17.53
CA VAL A 13 -0.86 -12.78 -16.26
C VAL A 13 0.14 -11.63 -16.23
N LEU A 14 1.38 -11.85 -16.71
CA LEU A 14 2.40 -10.81 -16.82
C LEU A 14 2.04 -9.71 -17.83
N LEU A 15 1.36 -10.04 -18.93
CA LEU A 15 0.89 -9.07 -19.93
C LEU A 15 -0.30 -8.22 -19.45
N MET A 16 -1.10 -8.74 -18.51
CA MET A 16 -2.24 -8.04 -17.93
C MET A 16 -1.86 -7.10 -16.78
N CYS A 17 -0.64 -7.18 -16.24
CA CYS A 17 -0.18 -6.32 -15.17
C CYS A 17 0.14 -4.91 -15.67
N SER A 18 -0.82 -4.01 -15.56
CA SER A 18 -0.55 -2.57 -15.62
C SER A 18 -0.07 -2.13 -14.25
N LEU A 19 1.23 -2.17 -13.96
CA LEU A 19 1.77 -1.51 -12.77
C LEU A 19 1.51 -0.01 -12.90
N SER A 20 0.77 0.51 -11.99
CA SER A 20 0.44 1.93 -11.91
C SER A 20 0.80 2.43 -10.50
N SER A 21 1.25 3.63 -10.45
CA SER A 21 1.44 4.57 -9.34
C SER A 21 1.78 4.08 -7.94
N PHE A 22 2.94 4.53 -7.49
CA PHE A 22 3.34 4.51 -6.08
C PHE A 22 4.10 5.82 -5.79
N ALA A 23 3.91 6.49 -4.65
CA ALA A 23 4.76 7.63 -4.23
C ALA A 23 6.16 7.17 -3.90
N TYR A 24 6.19 6.02 -3.26
CA TYR A 24 7.32 5.14 -3.13
C TYR A 24 6.93 3.80 -3.72
N SER A 25 7.90 3.03 -4.17
CA SER A 25 7.63 1.64 -4.49
C SER A 25 7.49 0.82 -3.19
N VAL A 26 6.99 -0.40 -3.31
CA VAL A 26 6.64 -1.29 -2.19
C VAL A 26 7.72 -1.39 -1.12
N LEU A 27 9.00 -1.46 -1.54
CA LEU A 27 10.10 -1.67 -0.59
C LEU A 27 10.27 -0.51 0.39
N THR A 28 10.05 0.71 -0.05
CA THR A 28 10.14 1.90 0.81
C THR A 28 8.99 1.94 1.81
N HIS A 29 7.77 1.58 1.42
CA HIS A 29 6.62 1.51 2.34
C HIS A 29 6.85 0.46 3.45
N GLU A 30 7.38 -0.71 3.09
CA GLU A 30 7.73 -1.76 4.05
C GLU A 30 8.88 -1.31 4.97
N GLU A 31 9.89 -0.65 4.41
CA GLU A 31 11.00 -0.09 5.20
C GLU A 31 10.52 0.88 6.27
N ILE A 32 9.57 1.76 5.97
CA ILE A 32 9.01 2.72 6.92
C ILE A 32 8.29 2.01 8.08
N VAL A 33 7.55 0.93 7.80
CA VAL A 33 6.95 0.08 8.85
C VAL A 33 8.05 -0.53 9.72
N ASP A 34 9.08 -1.14 9.12
CA ASP A 34 10.15 -1.81 9.84
C ASP A 34 10.97 -0.88 10.72
N LEU A 35 11.22 0.34 10.23
CA LEU A 35 11.95 1.37 10.98
C LEU A 35 11.26 1.75 12.29
N LEU A 36 9.91 1.69 12.34
CA LEU A 36 9.12 2.03 13.53
C LEU A 36 8.47 0.82 14.21
N TRP A 37 8.62 -0.39 13.66
CA TRP A 37 7.98 -1.58 14.20
C TRP A 37 8.31 -1.83 15.67
N LYS A 38 9.59 -1.90 15.97
CA LYS A 38 10.08 -2.31 17.29
C LYS A 38 9.75 -1.31 18.38
N ASP A 39 9.96 -0.03 18.08
CA ASP A 39 9.98 1.02 19.12
C ASP A 39 8.63 1.76 19.23
N GLU A 40 7.78 1.69 18.18
CA GLU A 40 6.51 2.41 18.15
C GLU A 40 5.31 1.49 17.90
N ILE A 41 5.29 0.72 16.79
CA ILE A 41 4.10 -0.05 16.35
C ILE A 41 3.82 -1.23 17.28
N ARG A 42 4.83 -2.06 17.55
CA ARG A 42 4.70 -3.21 18.46
C ARG A 42 4.27 -2.80 19.88
N PRO A 43 4.81 -1.75 20.51
CA PRO A 43 4.31 -1.26 21.79
C PRO A 43 2.85 -0.82 21.78
N LEU A 44 2.39 -0.15 20.71
CA LEU A 44 0.98 0.21 20.55
C LEU A 44 0.08 -1.01 20.42
N LEU A 45 0.51 -2.00 19.63
CA LEU A 45 -0.19 -3.26 19.44
C LEU A 45 -0.34 -3.99 20.80
N LEU A 46 0.75 -4.10 21.58
CA LEU A 46 0.76 -4.74 22.90
C LEU A 46 0.01 -3.94 23.95
N LYS A 47 -0.08 -2.61 23.84
CA LYS A 47 -0.91 -1.79 24.71
C LYS A 47 -2.39 -2.13 24.54
N ARG A 48 -2.84 -2.34 23.29
CA ARG A 48 -4.25 -2.67 22.99
C ARG A 48 -4.54 -4.16 23.18
N PHE A 49 -3.57 -5.04 22.89
CA PHE A 49 -3.68 -6.49 22.93
C PHE A 49 -2.52 -7.11 23.74
N PRO A 50 -2.54 -7.05 25.08
CA PRO A 50 -1.38 -7.38 25.91
C PRO A 50 -1.04 -8.88 26.00
N ALA A 51 -1.91 -9.76 25.52
CA ALA A 51 -1.75 -11.22 25.63
C ALA A 51 -1.25 -11.88 24.33
N LEU A 52 -0.75 -11.12 23.35
CA LEU A 52 -0.25 -11.67 22.10
C LEU A 52 1.03 -12.48 22.32
N THR A 53 1.10 -13.65 21.63
CA THR A 53 2.34 -14.41 21.51
C THR A 53 3.26 -13.80 20.44
N GLU A 54 4.53 -14.20 20.38
CA GLU A 54 5.47 -13.74 19.35
C GLU A 54 5.02 -14.15 17.93
N GLU A 55 4.39 -15.31 17.78
CA GLU A 55 3.82 -15.75 16.50
C GLU A 55 2.68 -14.84 16.06
N GLN A 56 1.78 -14.45 16.98
CA GLN A 56 0.69 -13.52 16.69
C GLN A 56 1.21 -12.11 16.39
N ILE A 57 2.29 -11.68 17.04
CA ILE A 57 2.96 -10.40 16.75
C ILE A 57 3.59 -10.43 15.36
N THR A 58 4.20 -11.56 14.98
CA THR A 58 4.78 -11.75 13.63
C THR A 58 3.67 -11.76 12.57
N GLU A 59 2.54 -12.42 12.85
CA GLU A 59 1.38 -12.39 11.95
C GLU A 59 0.82 -10.97 11.81
N ALA A 60 0.66 -10.24 12.91
CA ALA A 60 0.23 -8.84 12.88
C ALA A 60 1.19 -7.94 12.07
N HIS A 61 2.50 -8.21 12.10
CA HIS A 61 3.48 -7.50 11.27
C HIS A 61 3.23 -7.74 9.77
N ALA A 62 2.86 -8.96 9.37
CA ALA A 62 2.48 -9.26 7.99
C ALA A 62 1.23 -8.47 7.54
N TYR A 63 0.29 -8.24 8.46
CA TYR A 63 -0.86 -7.35 8.20
C TYR A 63 -0.45 -5.87 8.12
N ALA A 64 0.52 -5.42 8.93
CA ALA A 64 1.04 -4.06 8.82
C ALA A 64 1.69 -3.81 7.44
N TYR A 65 2.44 -4.77 6.90
CA TYR A 65 2.95 -4.68 5.52
C TYR A 65 1.82 -4.60 4.49
N GLY A 66 0.79 -5.47 4.63
CA GLY A 66 -0.37 -5.42 3.74
C GLY A 66 -1.10 -4.08 3.78
N GLY A 67 -1.21 -3.49 4.97
CA GLY A 67 -1.76 -2.15 5.16
C GLY A 67 -0.89 -1.06 4.54
N ALA A 68 0.44 -1.17 4.66
CA ALA A 68 1.38 -0.15 4.17
C ALA A 68 1.34 0.08 2.64
N VAL A 69 0.70 -0.82 1.90
CA VAL A 69 0.56 -0.69 0.44
C VAL A 69 -0.91 -0.87 -0.02
N ILE A 70 -1.87 -0.89 0.91
CA ILE A 70 -3.27 -1.24 0.58
C ILE A 70 -3.94 -0.23 -0.34
N GLN A 71 -3.64 1.07 -0.19
CA GLN A 71 -4.19 2.12 -1.02
C GLN A 71 -3.86 1.88 -2.50
N ASP A 72 -2.77 1.19 -2.78
CA ASP A 72 -2.30 0.85 -4.13
C ASP A 72 -2.89 -0.44 -4.72
N LEU A 73 -3.71 -1.18 -3.97
CA LEU A 73 -4.25 -2.47 -4.42
C LEU A 73 -4.92 -2.39 -5.80
N GLY A 74 -5.57 -1.28 -6.11
CA GLY A 74 -6.26 -1.09 -7.39
C GLY A 74 -5.33 -1.05 -8.61
N TYR A 75 -4.05 -0.87 -8.43
CA TYR A 75 -3.05 -0.82 -9.50
C TYR A 75 -2.48 -2.21 -9.85
N TYR A 76 -2.73 -3.21 -9.02
CA TYR A 76 -2.30 -4.59 -9.26
C TYR A 76 -3.24 -5.33 -10.20
N PRO A 77 -2.84 -6.51 -10.74
CA PRO A 77 -3.69 -7.31 -11.60
C PRO A 77 -5.04 -7.60 -10.94
N PHE A 78 -6.11 -7.49 -11.73
CA PHE A 78 -7.49 -7.65 -11.27
C PHE A 78 -7.96 -6.62 -10.23
N GLY A 79 -7.10 -5.69 -9.82
CA GLY A 79 -7.48 -4.53 -9.02
C GLY A 79 -8.33 -3.53 -9.80
N SER A 80 -8.92 -2.60 -9.09
CA SER A 80 -9.71 -1.51 -9.67
C SER A 80 -9.07 -0.17 -9.37
N ARG A 81 -8.76 0.61 -10.39
CA ARG A 81 -8.23 1.97 -10.20
C ARG A 81 -9.15 2.83 -9.34
N GLN A 82 -10.46 2.63 -9.44
CA GLN A 82 -11.41 3.37 -8.62
C GLN A 82 -11.20 3.14 -7.12
N PHE A 83 -10.79 1.92 -6.72
CA PHE A 83 -10.42 1.65 -5.33
C PHE A 83 -9.25 2.53 -4.87
N SER A 84 -8.14 2.50 -5.61
CA SER A 84 -6.96 3.32 -5.28
C SER A 84 -7.23 4.82 -5.42
N ASP A 85 -7.93 5.24 -6.46
CA ASP A 85 -8.30 6.64 -6.66
C ASP A 85 -9.14 7.17 -5.47
N LEU A 86 -10.06 6.37 -4.92
CA LEU A 86 -10.81 6.75 -3.71
C LEU A 86 -9.89 6.85 -2.50
N ALA A 87 -9.04 5.86 -2.26
CA ALA A 87 -8.16 5.82 -1.09
C ALA A 87 -7.10 6.94 -1.09
N HIS A 88 -6.66 7.41 -2.28
CA HIS A 88 -5.66 8.47 -2.41
C HIS A 88 -6.26 9.89 -2.45
N TYR A 89 -7.46 10.07 -3.04
CA TYR A 89 -7.93 11.41 -3.41
C TYR A 89 -9.24 11.81 -2.75
N VAL A 90 -10.03 10.85 -2.25
CA VAL A 90 -11.36 11.12 -1.70
C VAL A 90 -11.42 10.66 -0.26
N ARG A 91 -11.57 11.60 0.68
CA ARG A 91 -11.65 11.27 2.11
C ARG A 91 -10.50 10.37 2.61
N SER A 92 -9.29 10.61 2.11
CA SER A 92 -8.10 9.79 2.35
C SER A 92 -7.75 9.66 3.84
N GLY A 93 -7.83 10.76 4.60
CA GLY A 93 -7.63 10.74 6.04
C GLY A 93 -8.77 10.04 6.79
N ASP A 94 -10.02 10.25 6.34
CA ASP A 94 -11.18 9.56 6.92
C ASP A 94 -11.08 8.04 6.72
N PHE A 95 -10.62 7.60 5.54
CA PHE A 95 -10.42 6.18 5.24
C PHE A 95 -9.45 5.51 6.22
N VAL A 96 -8.29 6.12 6.42
CA VAL A 96 -7.28 5.57 7.35
C VAL A 96 -7.76 5.62 8.80
N ARG A 97 -8.41 6.73 9.21
CA ARG A 97 -8.98 6.84 10.56
C ARG A 97 -10.03 5.76 10.81
N GLU A 98 -10.87 5.49 9.83
CA GLU A 98 -11.93 4.50 9.96
C GLU A 98 -11.40 3.06 9.98
N LEU A 99 -10.30 2.77 9.27
CA LEU A 99 -9.59 1.49 9.43
C LEU A 99 -9.12 1.28 10.88
N VAL A 100 -8.64 2.33 11.55
CA VAL A 100 -8.25 2.26 12.96
C VAL A 100 -9.46 2.03 13.86
N ASN A 101 -10.54 2.78 13.64
CA ASN A 101 -11.75 2.74 14.46
C ASN A 101 -12.45 1.38 14.39
N GLU A 102 -12.58 0.81 13.19
CA GLU A 102 -13.28 -0.44 12.92
C GLU A 102 -12.44 -1.70 13.18
N SER A 103 -11.17 -1.55 13.60
CA SER A 103 -10.28 -2.68 13.91
C SER A 103 -10.76 -3.46 15.14
N GLN A 104 -11.04 -4.75 14.98
CA GLN A 104 -11.59 -5.62 16.01
C GLN A 104 -10.55 -6.52 16.67
N ASP A 105 -9.44 -6.80 16.00
CA ASP A 105 -8.36 -7.64 16.51
C ASP A 105 -6.98 -7.06 16.23
N ALA A 106 -5.93 -7.76 16.65
CA ALA A 106 -4.55 -7.33 16.51
C ALA A 106 -4.08 -7.23 15.05
N ASN A 107 -4.55 -8.12 14.19
CA ASN A 107 -4.20 -8.16 12.79
C ASN A 107 -4.83 -6.98 12.03
N GLU A 108 -6.11 -6.71 12.28
CA GLU A 108 -6.82 -5.56 11.72
C GLU A 108 -6.21 -4.23 12.19
N TYR A 109 -5.85 -4.14 13.48
CA TYR A 109 -5.22 -2.95 14.02
C TYR A 109 -3.82 -2.71 13.46
N ALA A 110 -3.02 -3.77 13.28
CA ALA A 110 -1.73 -3.68 12.64
C ALA A 110 -1.86 -3.29 11.15
N PHE A 111 -2.86 -3.82 10.45
CA PHE A 111 -3.18 -3.42 9.08
C PHE A 111 -3.56 -1.93 8.98
N ALA A 112 -4.37 -1.43 9.90
CA ALA A 112 -4.73 -0.01 9.97
C ALA A 112 -3.51 0.89 10.25
N MET A 113 -2.60 0.47 11.15
CA MET A 113 -1.33 1.16 11.38
C MET A 113 -0.44 1.14 10.13
N GLY A 114 -0.44 0.05 9.36
CA GLY A 114 0.20 0.02 8.04
C GLY A 114 -0.39 1.05 7.07
N ALA A 115 -1.72 1.13 6.96
CA ALA A 115 -2.37 2.12 6.12
C ALA A 115 -2.09 3.57 6.56
N LEU A 116 -1.88 3.80 7.86
CA LEU A 116 -1.43 5.07 8.40
C LEU A 116 0.04 5.38 8.01
N SER A 117 0.90 4.35 7.92
CA SER A 117 2.25 4.49 7.38
C SER A 117 2.22 4.94 5.92
N HIS A 118 1.36 4.34 5.09
CA HIS A 118 1.18 4.76 3.70
C HIS A 118 0.71 6.21 3.60
N TYR A 119 -0.29 6.60 4.37
CA TYR A 119 -0.78 7.98 4.43
C TYR A 119 0.36 8.98 4.73
N ALA A 120 1.18 8.72 5.75
CA ALA A 120 2.29 9.59 6.13
C ALA A 120 3.38 9.62 5.04
N SER A 121 3.69 8.47 4.44
CA SER A 121 4.75 8.34 3.46
C SER A 121 4.40 8.96 2.11
N ASP A 122 3.17 8.84 1.65
CA ASP A 122 2.75 9.40 0.36
C ASP A 122 2.67 10.92 0.40
N ILE A 123 2.13 11.48 1.45
CA ILE A 123 2.06 12.94 1.61
C ILE A 123 3.45 13.59 1.56
N ALA A 124 4.46 12.94 2.15
CA ALA A 124 5.83 13.42 2.13
C ALA A 124 6.59 13.02 0.87
N GLY A 125 6.31 11.84 0.32
CA GLY A 125 7.03 11.21 -0.79
C GLY A 125 6.70 11.78 -2.16
N HIS A 126 5.42 11.87 -2.50
CA HIS A 126 5.01 12.34 -3.84
C HIS A 126 5.57 13.72 -4.22
N PRO A 127 5.55 14.75 -3.36
CA PRO A 127 6.19 16.01 -3.69
C PRO A 127 7.67 15.89 -4.04
N ALA A 128 8.41 15.01 -3.37
CA ALA A 128 9.82 14.76 -3.66
C ALA A 128 10.00 13.99 -4.98
N VAL A 129 9.17 12.97 -5.22
CA VAL A 129 9.17 12.21 -6.48
C VAL A 129 8.81 13.11 -7.65
N ASN A 130 7.78 13.94 -7.55
CA ASN A 130 7.37 14.89 -8.58
C ASN A 130 8.52 15.83 -9.00
N GLN A 131 9.29 16.34 -8.03
CA GLN A 131 10.47 17.15 -8.30
C GLN A 131 11.60 16.31 -8.91
N ALA A 132 11.83 15.10 -8.43
CA ALA A 132 12.84 14.20 -8.97
C ALA A 132 12.55 13.84 -10.43
N VAL A 133 11.29 13.57 -10.79
CA VAL A 133 10.86 13.36 -12.19
C VAL A 133 11.25 14.56 -13.05
N ALA A 134 10.98 15.78 -12.60
CA ALA A 134 11.35 16.98 -13.36
C ALA A 134 12.87 17.09 -13.58
N ILE A 135 13.68 16.70 -12.58
CA ILE A 135 15.15 16.72 -12.67
C ILE A 135 15.64 15.63 -13.62
N GLU A 136 15.15 14.42 -13.49
CA GLU A 136 15.60 13.25 -14.27
C GLU A 136 15.11 13.27 -15.72
N TYR A 137 13.97 13.94 -16.00
CA TYR A 137 13.36 14.01 -17.31
C TYR A 137 13.25 15.46 -17.83
N PRO A 138 14.34 16.06 -18.37
CA PRO A 138 14.36 17.47 -18.79
C PRO A 138 13.30 17.87 -19.81
N LYS A 139 12.84 16.95 -20.64
CA LYS A 139 11.73 17.21 -21.60
C LYS A 139 10.40 17.40 -20.88
N LEU A 140 10.15 16.64 -19.81
CA LEU A 140 8.95 16.80 -19.01
C LEU A 140 9.04 18.08 -18.18
N ARG A 141 10.21 18.38 -17.62
CA ARG A 141 10.45 19.67 -16.96
C ARG A 141 10.18 20.86 -17.88
N ALA A 142 10.61 20.81 -19.13
CA ALA A 142 10.35 21.88 -20.10
C ALA A 142 8.85 22.04 -20.41
N LYS A 143 8.05 20.97 -20.29
CA LYS A 143 6.61 21.00 -20.55
C LYS A 143 5.78 21.36 -19.33
N TYR A 144 6.12 20.87 -18.14
CA TYR A 144 5.30 20.93 -16.95
C TYR A 144 5.91 21.75 -15.80
N GLY A 145 7.19 22.15 -15.91
CA GLY A 145 7.89 22.90 -14.88
C GLY A 145 8.72 22.05 -13.95
N ASN A 146 8.98 22.55 -12.74
CA ASN A 146 9.91 21.93 -11.78
C ASN A 146 9.30 20.80 -10.95
N SER A 147 8.05 20.44 -11.19
CA SER A 147 7.34 19.35 -10.56
C SER A 147 6.49 18.67 -11.63
N VAL A 148 6.59 17.36 -11.77
CA VAL A 148 5.84 16.57 -12.74
C VAL A 148 5.14 15.46 -11.98
N ASN A 149 3.83 15.58 -11.84
CA ASN A 149 3.03 14.65 -11.08
C ASN A 149 2.66 13.40 -11.91
N TYR A 150 2.07 12.43 -11.24
CA TYR A 150 1.67 11.16 -11.85
C TYR A 150 0.68 11.32 -13.00
N ALA A 151 -0.31 12.22 -12.89
CA ALA A 151 -1.28 12.44 -13.97
C ALA A 151 -0.63 13.01 -15.24
N GLU A 152 0.47 13.74 -15.13
CA GLU A 152 1.20 14.35 -16.24
C GLU A 152 2.09 13.35 -16.97
N ASP A 153 2.80 12.46 -16.26
CA ASP A 153 3.55 11.34 -16.88
C ASP A 153 3.70 10.13 -15.95
N LYS A 154 2.72 9.24 -16.01
CA LYS A 154 2.69 7.98 -15.22
C LYS A 154 3.94 7.15 -15.36
N THR A 155 4.50 7.08 -16.56
CA THR A 155 5.65 6.20 -16.84
C THR A 155 6.93 6.73 -16.21
N ALA A 156 7.17 8.03 -16.32
CA ALA A 156 8.35 8.66 -15.71
C ALA A 156 8.26 8.58 -14.19
N HIS A 157 7.07 8.82 -13.63
CA HIS A 157 6.80 8.76 -12.21
C HIS A 157 7.15 7.38 -11.62
N ILE A 158 6.52 6.30 -12.12
CA ILE A 158 6.77 4.91 -11.71
C ILE A 158 8.25 4.52 -11.84
N ARG A 159 8.93 4.99 -12.89
CA ARG A 159 10.35 4.69 -13.09
C ARG A 159 11.25 5.37 -12.07
N THR A 160 10.93 6.57 -11.67
CA THR A 160 11.68 7.31 -10.65
C THR A 160 11.53 6.62 -9.29
N GLU A 161 10.32 6.25 -8.91
CA GLU A 161 10.03 5.52 -7.66
C GLU A 161 10.73 4.18 -7.60
N PHE A 162 10.60 3.37 -8.64
CA PHE A 162 11.31 2.10 -8.71
C PHE A 162 12.84 2.28 -8.70
N GLY A 163 13.35 3.35 -9.30
CA GLY A 163 14.76 3.72 -9.24
C GLY A 163 15.23 3.98 -7.80
N PHE A 164 14.42 4.63 -6.98
CA PHE A 164 14.70 4.89 -5.57
C PHE A 164 14.76 3.60 -4.75
N ASP A 165 13.77 2.69 -4.89
CA ASP A 165 13.83 1.38 -4.26
C ASP A 165 15.10 0.61 -4.65
N MET A 166 15.47 0.66 -5.94
CA MET A 166 16.69 -0.02 -6.41
C MET A 166 17.95 0.53 -5.78
N VAL A 167 18.03 1.84 -5.51
CA VAL A 167 19.17 2.46 -4.80
C VAL A 167 19.26 1.95 -3.36
N GLN A 168 18.16 1.83 -2.65
CA GLN A 168 18.12 1.29 -1.28
C GLN A 168 18.74 -0.11 -1.24
N VAL A 169 18.28 -1.00 -2.11
CA VAL A 169 18.75 -2.39 -2.14
C VAL A 169 20.19 -2.48 -2.68
N ALA A 170 20.55 -1.72 -3.75
CA ALA A 170 21.89 -1.74 -4.33
C ALA A 170 22.97 -1.31 -3.34
N LYS A 171 22.66 -0.32 -2.51
CA LYS A 171 23.54 0.21 -1.47
C LYS A 171 23.46 -0.57 -0.15
N SER A 172 22.73 -1.69 -0.14
CA SER A 172 22.54 -2.55 1.04
C SER A 172 22.03 -1.79 2.27
N ARG A 173 21.14 -0.83 2.04
CA ARG A 173 20.54 -0.02 3.11
C ARG A 173 19.28 -0.67 3.65
N TYR A 174 18.52 -1.29 2.77
CA TYR A 174 17.35 -2.07 3.11
C TYR A 174 17.30 -3.34 2.27
N ALA A 175 16.92 -4.45 2.87
CA ALA A 175 16.81 -5.76 2.23
C ALA A 175 15.49 -6.41 2.66
N SER A 176 14.38 -5.87 2.18
CA SER A 176 13.01 -6.29 2.52
C SER A 176 12.77 -7.79 2.39
N GLN A 177 13.43 -8.45 1.42
CA GLN A 177 13.29 -9.89 1.23
C GLN A 177 13.63 -10.74 2.45
N GLN A 178 14.58 -10.29 3.27
CA GLN A 178 14.91 -10.99 4.51
C GLN A 178 13.75 -10.94 5.50
N TYR A 179 12.97 -9.87 5.48
CA TYR A 179 11.78 -9.70 6.33
C TYR A 179 10.58 -10.43 5.75
N HIS A 180 10.36 -10.38 4.45
CA HIS A 180 9.26 -11.06 3.76
C HIS A 180 9.30 -12.59 3.94
N ASP A 181 10.48 -13.19 3.85
CA ASP A 181 10.64 -14.65 4.00
C ASP A 181 10.22 -15.13 5.41
N PHE A 182 10.28 -14.25 6.42
CA PHE A 182 9.96 -14.59 7.82
C PHE A 182 8.60 -14.05 8.27
N ILE A 183 8.19 -12.88 7.78
CA ILE A 183 7.01 -12.16 8.25
C ILE A 183 5.80 -12.44 7.36
N GLY A 184 5.99 -12.47 6.04
CA GLY A 184 4.91 -12.62 5.06
C GLY A 184 4.18 -11.29 4.77
N PHE A 185 3.02 -11.38 4.11
CA PHE A 185 2.24 -10.24 3.65
C PHE A 185 0.75 -10.60 3.65
N GLN A 186 -0.06 -9.91 4.45
CA GLN A 186 -1.46 -10.23 4.67
C GLN A 186 -2.36 -9.00 4.44
N VAL A 187 -3.61 -9.24 4.04
CA VAL A 187 -4.62 -8.20 3.82
C VAL A 187 -5.88 -8.50 4.62
N SER A 188 -6.38 -7.52 5.36
CA SER A 188 -7.62 -7.64 6.10
C SER A 188 -8.81 -7.25 5.21
N LYS A 189 -9.32 -8.22 4.44
CA LYS A 189 -10.50 -8.04 3.59
C LYS A 189 -11.72 -7.65 4.41
N SER A 190 -11.96 -8.33 5.54
CA SER A 190 -13.10 -8.08 6.41
C SER A 190 -13.17 -6.64 6.92
N LEU A 191 -12.02 -6.07 7.26
CA LEU A 191 -11.94 -4.67 7.67
C LEU A 191 -12.26 -3.72 6.50
N LEU A 192 -11.74 -3.98 5.32
CA LEU A 192 -12.06 -3.19 4.12
C LEU A 192 -13.55 -3.22 3.78
N GLU A 193 -14.19 -4.41 3.85
CA GLU A 193 -15.63 -4.59 3.61
C GLU A 193 -16.49 -3.80 4.61
N ARG A 194 -16.04 -3.63 5.87
CA ARG A 194 -16.74 -2.80 6.86
C ARG A 194 -16.52 -1.30 6.64
N VAL A 195 -15.31 -0.89 6.31
CA VAL A 195 -14.92 0.52 6.23
C VAL A 195 -15.43 1.20 4.95
N PHE A 196 -15.46 0.52 3.82
CA PHE A 196 -15.86 1.12 2.54
C PHE A 196 -17.26 1.73 2.55
N PRO A 197 -18.33 1.04 3.05
CA PRO A 197 -19.66 1.62 3.16
C PRO A 197 -19.73 2.84 4.08
N VAL A 198 -18.94 2.85 5.16
CA VAL A 198 -18.92 3.96 6.13
C VAL A 198 -18.28 5.21 5.52
N VAL A 199 -17.15 5.04 4.85
CA VAL A 199 -16.39 6.18 4.30
C VAL A 199 -16.96 6.67 2.98
N TYR A 200 -17.27 5.76 2.06
CA TYR A 200 -17.62 6.09 0.67
C TYR A 200 -19.08 5.89 0.30
N GLY A 201 -19.90 5.30 1.17
CA GLY A 201 -21.31 5.01 0.89
C GLY A 201 -21.54 3.93 -0.18
N VAL A 202 -20.50 3.15 -0.52
CA VAL A 202 -20.53 2.06 -1.50
C VAL A 202 -19.90 0.80 -0.93
N GLU A 203 -20.38 -0.37 -1.32
CA GLU A 203 -19.75 -1.63 -0.92
C GLU A 203 -18.38 -1.79 -1.58
N LEU A 204 -17.45 -2.50 -0.90
CA LEU A 204 -16.14 -2.81 -1.48
C LEU A 204 -16.26 -3.47 -2.87
N LYS A 205 -17.16 -4.44 -3.02
CA LYS A 205 -17.45 -5.14 -4.29
C LYS A 205 -17.92 -4.22 -5.42
N ASP A 206 -18.50 -3.06 -5.12
CA ASP A 206 -18.97 -2.12 -6.14
C ASP A 206 -17.80 -1.37 -6.80
N VAL A 207 -16.67 -1.28 -6.11
CA VAL A 207 -15.43 -0.67 -6.62
C VAL A 207 -14.34 -1.70 -6.90
N LEU A 208 -14.40 -2.89 -6.31
CA LEU A 208 -13.47 -4.01 -6.48
C LEU A 208 -14.26 -5.33 -6.76
N PRO A 209 -14.82 -5.49 -7.97
CA PRO A 209 -15.79 -6.57 -8.26
C PRO A 209 -15.27 -8.00 -8.05
N HIS A 210 -13.96 -8.21 -8.06
CA HIS A 210 -13.31 -9.50 -7.90
C HIS A 210 -12.34 -9.48 -6.71
N GLU A 211 -12.86 -9.15 -5.53
CA GLU A 211 -12.08 -8.90 -4.31
C GLU A 211 -11.02 -9.97 -4.02
N ASP A 212 -11.41 -11.25 -3.96
CA ASP A 212 -10.46 -12.33 -3.64
C ASP A 212 -9.37 -12.50 -4.71
N LEU A 213 -9.72 -12.29 -5.97
CA LEU A 213 -8.76 -12.36 -7.07
C LEU A 213 -7.82 -11.16 -7.05
N ALA A 214 -8.34 -9.96 -6.79
CA ALA A 214 -7.56 -8.75 -6.66
C ALA A 214 -6.58 -8.84 -5.47
N ILE A 215 -7.06 -9.23 -4.30
CA ILE A 215 -6.25 -9.40 -3.10
C ILE A 215 -5.21 -10.53 -3.31
N GLY A 216 -5.60 -11.64 -3.91
CA GLY A 216 -4.70 -12.75 -4.23
C GLY A 216 -3.58 -12.35 -5.18
N SER A 217 -3.90 -11.60 -6.25
CA SER A 217 -2.91 -11.11 -7.22
C SER A 217 -2.00 -10.02 -6.63
N TYR A 218 -2.55 -9.16 -5.80
CA TYR A 218 -1.79 -8.15 -5.05
C TYR A 218 -0.75 -8.82 -4.14
N ARG A 219 -1.18 -9.74 -3.28
CA ARG A 219 -0.27 -10.52 -2.41
C ARG A 219 0.80 -11.26 -3.21
N TYR A 220 0.43 -11.92 -4.31
CA TYR A 220 1.37 -12.60 -5.19
C TYR A 220 2.37 -11.63 -5.83
N SER A 221 1.90 -10.48 -6.28
CA SER A 221 2.78 -9.47 -6.90
C SER A 221 3.81 -8.94 -5.91
N VAL A 222 3.42 -8.65 -4.68
CA VAL A 222 4.31 -8.12 -3.64
C VAL A 222 5.27 -9.20 -3.14
N ASN A 223 4.80 -10.42 -2.88
CA ASN A 223 5.64 -11.48 -2.32
C ASN A 223 6.61 -12.11 -3.35
N GLU A 224 6.23 -12.20 -4.62
CA GLU A 224 6.97 -12.99 -5.60
C GLU A 224 7.48 -12.15 -6.78
N VAL A 225 6.60 -11.33 -7.40
CA VAL A 225 6.94 -10.65 -8.65
C VAL A 225 7.89 -9.48 -8.42
N ILE A 226 7.59 -8.60 -7.47
CA ILE A 226 8.41 -7.40 -7.18
C ILE A 226 9.80 -7.79 -6.68
N PRO A 227 9.96 -8.73 -5.72
CA PRO A 227 11.28 -9.21 -5.33
C PRO A 227 12.11 -9.76 -6.48
N GLU A 228 11.50 -10.53 -7.40
CA GLU A 228 12.23 -11.06 -8.55
C GLU A 228 12.62 -9.95 -9.55
N MET A 229 11.73 -8.99 -9.81
CA MET A 229 12.03 -7.81 -10.62
C MET A 229 13.20 -7.00 -10.01
N THR A 230 13.22 -6.83 -8.69
CA THR A 230 14.28 -6.17 -7.95
C THR A 230 15.62 -6.88 -8.14
N ARG A 231 15.66 -8.21 -8.01
CA ARG A 231 16.86 -9.01 -8.24
C ARG A 231 17.41 -8.86 -9.66
N VAL A 232 16.53 -8.85 -10.66
CA VAL A 232 16.92 -8.67 -12.07
C VAL A 232 17.42 -7.24 -12.33
N ALA A 233 16.74 -6.24 -11.81
CA ALA A 233 17.12 -4.83 -11.92
C ALA A 233 18.51 -4.57 -11.31
N LEU A 234 18.77 -5.10 -10.11
CA LEU A 234 20.06 -5.00 -9.44
C LEU A 234 21.21 -5.62 -10.24
N ARG A 235 20.99 -6.78 -10.87
CA ARG A 235 22.03 -7.39 -11.72
C ARG A 235 22.36 -6.53 -12.92
N THR A 236 21.36 -5.89 -13.50
CA THR A 236 21.50 -5.10 -14.73
C THR A 236 22.12 -3.72 -14.45
N HIS A 237 21.72 -3.07 -13.37
CA HIS A 237 22.05 -1.65 -13.12
C HIS A 237 22.98 -1.41 -11.93
N LYS A 238 23.32 -2.44 -11.12
CA LYS A 238 24.12 -2.28 -9.90
C LYS A 238 25.45 -1.54 -10.12
N LYS A 239 26.14 -1.84 -11.24
CA LYS A 239 27.43 -1.20 -11.55
C LYS A 239 27.27 0.29 -11.85
N ASP A 240 26.21 0.68 -12.53
CA ASP A 240 25.92 2.06 -12.89
C ASP A 240 25.52 2.84 -11.62
N MET A 241 24.65 2.26 -10.79
CA MET A 241 24.22 2.86 -9.54
C MET A 241 25.36 3.05 -8.52
N MET A 242 26.35 2.15 -8.49
CA MET A 242 27.51 2.27 -7.61
C MET A 242 28.62 3.17 -8.16
N ARG A 243 28.64 3.43 -9.48
CA ARG A 243 29.65 4.30 -10.12
C ARG A 243 29.41 5.78 -9.88
N GLU A 244 28.17 6.16 -9.66
CA GLU A 244 27.75 7.55 -9.45
C GLU A 244 27.98 8.07 -8.01
N GLU A 245 28.77 7.36 -7.19
CA GLU A 245 28.98 7.70 -5.79
C GLU A 245 30.38 8.30 -5.52
N PRO A 246 30.56 9.61 -5.50
CA PRO A 246 31.75 10.22 -4.90
C PRO A 246 31.59 10.66 -3.44
N SER A 247 30.42 10.86 -2.91
CA SER A 247 30.31 11.48 -1.57
C SER A 247 28.97 11.32 -0.86
N PHE A 248 28.43 10.14 -0.80
CA PHE A 248 27.24 9.92 0.03
C PHE A 248 27.58 10.07 1.51
N SER A 249 27.11 11.13 2.15
CA SER A 249 27.25 11.30 3.59
C SER A 249 26.33 10.34 4.34
N LYS A 250 26.93 9.40 5.09
CA LYS A 250 26.24 8.50 6.01
C LYS A 250 25.34 9.21 7.03
N GLN A 251 25.51 10.51 7.20
CA GLN A 251 24.78 11.33 8.16
C GLN A 251 23.39 11.77 7.69
N LYS A 252 23.03 11.58 6.41
CA LYS A 252 21.78 12.08 5.84
C LYS A 252 20.60 11.11 5.97
N PHE A 253 20.85 9.83 6.18
CA PHE A 253 19.82 8.86 6.51
C PHE A 253 19.90 8.55 8.00
N LEU A 254 18.95 9.09 8.76
CA LEU A 254 18.94 9.00 10.22
C LEU A 254 18.52 7.61 10.73
N TYR A 255 17.70 6.92 9.94
CA TYR A 255 17.10 5.66 10.33
C TYR A 255 17.79 4.51 9.61
N ARG A 256 18.26 3.53 10.36
CA ARG A 256 18.87 2.31 9.84
C ARG A 256 18.36 1.10 10.59
N LEU A 257 17.88 0.13 9.84
CA LEU A 257 17.88 -1.24 10.31
C LEU A 257 19.24 -1.86 9.94
N SER A 258 20.10 -2.04 10.91
CA SER A 258 21.36 -2.71 10.66
C SER A 258 21.12 -4.21 10.49
N ARG A 259 21.95 -4.87 9.67
CA ARG A 259 21.93 -6.34 9.56
C ARG A 259 22.08 -7.01 10.94
N SER A 260 22.82 -6.40 11.85
CA SER A 260 22.98 -6.91 13.22
C SER A 260 21.69 -6.83 14.03
N ASP A 261 20.87 -5.81 13.84
CA ASP A 261 19.57 -5.70 14.50
C ASP A 261 18.57 -6.70 13.92
N TYR A 262 18.60 -6.91 12.60
CA TYR A 262 17.84 -7.98 11.96
C TYR A 262 18.21 -9.36 12.52
N GLU A 263 19.51 -9.74 12.48
CA GLU A 263 20.00 -11.04 12.96
C GLU A 263 19.71 -11.26 14.46
N LYS A 264 19.68 -10.19 15.26
CA LYS A 264 19.34 -10.21 16.68
C LYS A 264 17.87 -10.47 16.93
N ASN A 265 16.98 -9.91 16.13
CA ASN A 265 15.53 -9.97 16.33
C ASN A 265 14.89 -11.19 15.62
N TRP A 266 15.45 -11.65 14.49
CA TRP A 266 14.82 -12.62 13.60
C TRP A 266 15.67 -13.86 13.29
N GLY A 267 16.93 -13.94 13.78
CA GLY A 267 17.82 -15.06 13.57
C GLY A 267 18.72 -14.92 12.33
N LYS A 268 19.54 -15.97 12.08
CA LYS A 268 20.57 -15.98 11.03
C LYS A 268 20.21 -16.79 9.79
N GLU A 269 19.05 -17.43 9.77
CA GLU A 269 18.66 -18.34 8.69
C GLU A 269 18.07 -17.54 7.52
N TYR A 270 18.93 -17.21 6.58
CA TYR A 270 18.56 -16.64 5.28
C TYR A 270 18.59 -17.70 4.20
N THR A 271 17.47 -17.92 3.53
CA THR A 271 17.41 -18.83 2.39
C THR A 271 18.02 -18.16 1.16
N LYS A 272 19.21 -18.63 0.74
CA LYS A 272 19.85 -18.12 -0.48
C LYS A 272 18.97 -18.41 -1.70
N PRO A 273 18.85 -17.46 -2.67
CA PRO A 273 18.12 -17.68 -3.90
C PRO A 273 18.58 -18.95 -4.60
N GLY A 274 17.64 -19.86 -4.90
CA GLY A 274 17.94 -21.13 -5.55
C GLY A 274 18.35 -20.98 -7.02
N LEU A 275 18.87 -22.07 -7.61
CA LEU A 275 19.24 -22.13 -9.03
C LEU A 275 18.09 -21.71 -9.98
N GLY A 276 16.83 -21.91 -9.61
CA GLY A 276 15.64 -21.48 -10.36
C GLY A 276 15.59 -19.99 -10.62
N THR A 277 15.99 -19.16 -9.64
CA THR A 277 16.07 -17.69 -9.77
C THR A 277 17.11 -17.27 -10.83
N HIS A 278 18.20 -18.02 -10.97
CA HIS A 278 19.23 -17.75 -11.98
C HIS A 278 18.76 -18.08 -13.40
N VAL A 279 17.94 -19.11 -13.56
CA VAL A 279 17.39 -19.53 -14.85
C VAL A 279 16.28 -18.58 -15.32
N LEU A 280 15.42 -18.09 -14.41
CA LEU A 280 14.35 -17.15 -14.73
C LEU A 280 14.85 -15.71 -15.04
N SER A 281 15.97 -15.30 -14.44
CA SER A 281 16.50 -13.93 -14.67
C SER A 281 17.09 -13.73 -16.07
N ALA A 282 17.57 -14.78 -16.74
CA ALA A 282 18.13 -14.67 -18.08
C ALA A 282 17.09 -14.27 -19.16
N PRO A 283 15.91 -14.92 -19.27
CA PRO A 283 14.88 -14.48 -20.21
C PRO A 283 14.28 -13.11 -19.84
N LEU A 284 14.17 -12.74 -18.56
CA LEU A 284 13.67 -11.44 -18.12
C LEU A 284 14.55 -10.27 -18.59
N HIS A 285 15.87 -10.49 -18.73
CA HIS A 285 16.79 -9.47 -19.27
C HIS A 285 16.48 -9.10 -20.73
N TYR A 286 16.01 -10.07 -21.52
CA TYR A 286 15.70 -9.89 -22.96
C TYR A 286 14.23 -9.56 -23.20
N MET A 287 13.37 -9.58 -22.18
CA MET A 287 11.95 -9.25 -22.37
C MET A 287 11.74 -7.79 -22.77
N PRO A 288 10.78 -7.52 -23.66
CA PRO A 288 10.38 -6.16 -23.96
C PRO A 288 9.91 -5.44 -22.68
N LYS A 289 10.42 -4.23 -22.45
CA LYS A 289 10.05 -3.41 -21.27
C LYS A 289 8.66 -2.78 -21.48
N ILE A 290 7.64 -3.63 -21.58
CA ILE A 290 6.22 -3.30 -21.77
C ILE A 290 5.40 -3.82 -20.59
N GLY A 291 4.21 -3.29 -20.37
CA GLY A 291 3.37 -3.67 -19.22
C GLY A 291 4.10 -3.43 -17.89
N PRO A 292 4.08 -4.38 -16.95
CA PRO A 292 4.74 -4.26 -15.64
C PRO A 292 6.24 -4.02 -15.71
N PHE A 293 6.91 -4.51 -16.76
CA PHE A 293 8.35 -4.32 -16.96
C PHE A 293 8.76 -2.91 -17.39
N LYS A 294 7.82 -1.98 -17.59
CA LYS A 294 8.13 -0.57 -17.85
C LYS A 294 8.93 0.08 -16.74
N ALA A 295 8.68 -0.31 -15.49
CA ALA A 295 9.43 0.17 -14.33
C ALA A 295 10.92 -0.20 -14.41
N MET A 296 11.25 -1.38 -14.94
CA MET A 296 12.64 -1.83 -15.10
C MET A 296 13.47 -0.97 -16.07
N ALA A 297 12.84 -0.09 -16.86
CA ALA A 297 13.52 0.90 -17.67
C ALA A 297 13.73 2.23 -16.93
N PHE A 298 13.94 2.16 -15.61
CA PHE A 298 14.22 3.32 -14.77
C PHE A 298 15.58 3.95 -15.11
N LYS A 299 15.74 5.20 -14.73
CA LYS A 299 17.03 5.87 -14.68
C LYS A 299 17.61 5.72 -13.28
N SER A 300 18.92 5.57 -13.18
CA SER A 300 19.57 5.66 -11.88
C SER A 300 19.34 7.07 -11.31
N PRO A 301 18.87 7.18 -10.07
CA PRO A 301 18.75 8.47 -9.42
C PRO A 301 20.07 9.23 -9.40
N THR A 302 20.02 10.52 -9.64
CA THR A 302 21.20 11.40 -9.49
C THR A 302 21.51 11.62 -8.01
N PRO A 303 22.71 12.05 -7.64
CA PRO A 303 23.02 12.40 -6.25
C PRO A 303 22.04 13.41 -5.65
N GLN A 304 21.53 14.34 -6.45
CA GLN A 304 20.53 15.31 -6.03
C GLN A 304 19.17 14.66 -5.74
N THR A 305 18.67 13.84 -6.66
CA THR A 305 17.35 13.19 -6.49
C THR A 305 17.39 12.13 -5.40
N GLU A 306 18.51 11.43 -5.23
CA GLU A 306 18.75 10.52 -4.11
C GLU A 306 18.74 11.26 -2.76
N GLU A 307 19.36 12.43 -2.67
CA GLU A 307 19.31 13.24 -1.45
C GLU A 307 17.88 13.68 -1.11
N MET A 308 17.11 14.08 -2.12
CA MET A 308 15.70 14.45 -1.95
C MET A 308 14.88 13.26 -1.46
N TYR A 309 15.11 12.09 -2.02
CA TYR A 309 14.45 10.86 -1.61
C TYR A 309 14.73 10.52 -0.13
N PHE A 310 15.98 10.56 0.32
CA PHE A 310 16.29 10.28 1.73
C PHE A 310 15.73 11.34 2.69
N LYS A 311 15.67 12.59 2.26
CA LYS A 311 15.00 13.63 3.06
C LYS A 311 13.51 13.34 3.20
N SER A 312 12.85 12.90 2.13
CA SER A 312 11.43 12.57 2.17
C SER A 312 11.13 11.33 3.02
N ILE A 313 11.99 10.29 3.00
CA ILE A 313 11.86 9.15 3.92
C ILE A 313 11.98 9.61 5.39
N ASN A 314 12.98 10.41 5.72
CA ASN A 314 13.11 10.93 7.08
C ASN A 314 11.86 11.70 7.53
N LEU A 315 11.32 12.55 6.65
CA LEU A 315 10.08 13.27 6.91
C LEU A 315 8.90 12.31 7.10
N SER A 316 8.76 11.32 6.23
CA SER A 316 7.71 10.29 6.35
C SER A 316 7.77 9.56 7.68
N VAL A 317 8.97 9.17 8.13
CA VAL A 317 9.18 8.49 9.41
C VAL A 317 8.83 9.41 10.60
N ASP A 318 9.21 10.69 10.54
CA ASP A 318 8.91 11.65 11.59
C ASP A 318 7.40 11.94 11.67
N GLU A 319 6.72 12.12 10.54
CA GLU A 319 5.27 12.30 10.48
C GLU A 319 4.53 11.04 10.95
N TYR A 320 4.95 9.86 10.49
CA TYR A 320 4.32 8.61 10.93
C TYR A 320 4.47 8.41 12.44
N ARG A 321 5.64 8.71 13.00
CA ARG A 321 5.85 8.67 14.46
C ARG A 321 4.92 9.64 15.20
N ALA A 322 4.70 10.83 14.66
CA ALA A 322 3.78 11.79 15.25
C ALA A 322 2.34 11.25 15.25
N TYR A 323 1.87 10.65 14.15
CA TYR A 323 0.55 10.02 14.09
C TYR A 323 0.43 8.79 15.03
N LEU A 324 1.49 7.99 15.18
CA LEU A 324 1.49 6.89 16.13
C LEU A 324 1.41 7.40 17.59
N GLU A 325 1.98 8.57 17.90
CA GLU A 325 1.83 9.19 19.21
C GLU A 325 0.42 9.76 19.43
N GLU A 326 -0.18 10.37 18.41
CA GLU A 326 -1.59 10.76 18.47
C GLU A 326 -2.51 9.54 18.66
N LEU A 327 -2.21 8.43 18.00
CA LEU A 327 -2.91 7.17 18.18
C LEU A 327 -2.74 6.61 19.60
N ARG A 328 -1.55 6.76 20.18
CA ARG A 328 -1.25 6.36 21.57
C ARG A 328 -2.07 7.13 22.60
N THR A 329 -2.37 8.38 22.31
CA THR A 329 -3.13 9.29 23.18
C THR A 329 -4.61 9.39 22.82
N ASP A 330 -5.09 8.56 21.88
CA ASP A 330 -6.47 8.54 21.39
C ASP A 330 -6.93 9.91 20.82
N SER A 331 -6.01 10.59 20.15
CA SER A 331 -6.20 11.95 19.60
C SER A 331 -5.94 12.04 18.11
N LEU A 332 -5.87 10.91 17.40
CA LEU A 332 -5.54 10.86 15.98
C LEU A 332 -6.46 11.73 15.12
N GLN A 333 -5.90 12.72 14.46
CA GLN A 333 -6.58 13.62 13.55
C GLN A 333 -5.92 13.58 12.17
N LEU A 334 -6.61 13.06 11.16
CA LEU A 334 -6.13 12.98 9.80
C LEU A 334 -6.93 13.91 8.88
N SER A 335 -6.24 14.76 8.16
CA SER A 335 -6.84 15.59 7.12
C SER A 335 -7.08 14.80 5.84
N ASN A 336 -8.12 15.15 5.09
CA ASN A 336 -8.31 14.63 3.74
C ASN A 336 -7.34 15.35 2.79
N ILE A 337 -6.30 14.65 2.38
CA ILE A 337 -5.19 15.14 1.55
C ILE A 337 -5.17 14.35 0.24
N ASP A 338 -4.90 15.04 -0.83
CA ASP A 338 -4.56 14.44 -2.12
C ASP A 338 -3.11 13.96 -2.04
N PHE A 339 -2.88 12.66 -2.10
CA PHE A 339 -1.56 12.10 -1.86
C PHE A 339 -0.55 12.53 -2.94
N ASP A 340 -0.95 12.57 -4.21
CA ASP A 340 -0.03 12.92 -5.31
C ASP A 340 0.46 14.38 -5.24
N THR A 341 -0.30 15.25 -4.62
CA THR A 341 0.07 16.67 -4.47
C THR A 341 0.56 17.03 -3.07
N GLY A 342 0.26 16.20 -2.07
CA GLY A 342 0.52 16.48 -0.66
C GLY A 342 -0.33 17.63 -0.08
N LYS A 343 -1.43 18.02 -0.75
CA LYS A 343 -2.27 19.15 -0.37
C LYS A 343 -3.68 18.70 0.03
N LYS A 344 -4.38 19.55 0.77
CA LYS A 344 -5.80 19.33 1.04
C LYS A 344 -6.57 19.18 -0.26
N THR A 345 -7.43 18.18 -0.32
CA THR A 345 -8.28 17.88 -1.47
C THR A 345 -9.16 19.07 -1.83
N LYS A 346 -9.07 19.51 -3.08
CA LYS A 346 -9.82 20.66 -3.59
C LYS A 346 -10.11 20.50 -5.08
N ALA A 347 -11.31 20.89 -5.50
CA ALA A 347 -11.71 20.85 -6.90
C ALA A 347 -10.79 21.70 -7.80
N GLY A 348 -10.39 21.12 -8.93
CA GLY A 348 -9.58 21.78 -9.95
C GLY A 348 -8.08 21.84 -9.70
N GLU A 349 -7.60 21.35 -8.56
CA GLU A 349 -6.15 21.30 -8.27
C GLU A 349 -5.48 20.06 -8.84
N TYR A 350 -6.18 18.93 -8.90
CA TYR A 350 -5.65 17.69 -9.45
C TYR A 350 -6.69 16.91 -10.27
N THR A 351 -6.31 16.51 -11.47
CA THR A 351 -7.25 15.92 -12.45
C THR A 351 -7.83 14.60 -12.02
N LEU A 352 -7.04 13.75 -11.33
CA LEU A 352 -7.53 12.46 -10.83
C LEU A 352 -8.48 12.62 -9.65
N THR A 353 -8.27 13.61 -8.81
CA THR A 353 -9.18 13.95 -7.71
C THR A 353 -10.55 14.37 -8.26
N ASP A 354 -10.58 15.28 -9.25
CA ASP A 354 -11.81 15.71 -9.91
C ASP A 354 -12.58 14.51 -10.51
N ASP A 355 -11.86 13.62 -11.18
CA ASP A 355 -12.41 12.42 -11.80
C ASP A 355 -12.97 11.44 -10.76
N SER A 356 -12.28 11.29 -9.63
CA SER A 356 -12.65 10.38 -8.55
C SER A 356 -13.92 10.83 -7.83
N TYR A 357 -14.04 12.13 -7.51
CA TYR A 357 -15.26 12.70 -6.95
C TYR A 357 -16.46 12.57 -7.89
N ALA A 358 -16.26 12.81 -9.19
CA ALA A 358 -17.33 12.67 -10.17
C ALA A 358 -17.82 11.21 -10.30
N LYS A 359 -16.90 10.24 -10.29
CA LYS A 359 -17.22 8.81 -10.31
C LYS A 359 -17.95 8.36 -9.05
N LEU A 360 -17.48 8.81 -7.87
CA LEU A 360 -18.15 8.47 -6.61
C LEU A 360 -19.55 9.04 -6.58
N LEU A 361 -19.73 10.33 -6.93
CA LEU A 361 -21.04 10.97 -6.96
C LEU A 361 -21.99 10.25 -7.90
N ALA A 362 -21.53 9.79 -9.08
CA ALA A 362 -22.35 9.00 -10.00
C ALA A 362 -22.80 7.68 -9.36
N LYS A 363 -21.91 6.94 -8.71
CA LYS A 363 -22.26 5.69 -8.02
C LYS A 363 -23.26 5.91 -6.88
N LEU A 364 -23.09 6.96 -6.09
CA LEU A 364 -24.03 7.30 -5.03
C LEU A 364 -25.40 7.67 -5.59
N THR A 365 -25.43 8.33 -6.75
CA THR A 365 -26.68 8.67 -7.46
C THR A 365 -27.39 7.42 -7.95
N GLU A 366 -26.67 6.45 -8.55
CA GLU A 366 -27.19 5.15 -8.95
C GLU A 366 -27.80 4.40 -7.76
N GLY A 367 -27.14 4.44 -6.60
CA GLY A 367 -27.59 3.89 -5.32
C GLY A 367 -28.63 4.77 -4.59
N LYS A 368 -29.14 5.85 -5.21
CA LYS A 368 -30.13 6.78 -4.63
C LYS A 368 -29.68 7.38 -3.28
N PHE A 369 -28.39 7.43 -3.06
CA PHE A 369 -27.76 7.92 -1.83
C PHE A 369 -28.07 7.13 -0.57
N ASP A 370 -28.65 5.92 -0.66
CA ASP A 370 -29.18 5.14 0.48
C ASP A 370 -28.17 4.95 1.63
N ARG A 371 -26.85 4.94 1.32
CA ARG A 371 -25.77 4.78 2.30
C ARG A 371 -24.92 6.04 2.48
N THR A 372 -25.39 7.18 2.00
CA THR A 372 -24.62 8.42 2.11
C THR A 372 -24.75 9.00 3.52
N SER A 373 -23.68 8.97 4.27
CA SER A 373 -23.62 9.57 5.60
C SER A 373 -23.69 11.12 5.53
N PRO A 374 -24.08 11.80 6.61
CA PRO A 374 -24.03 13.27 6.69
C PRO A 374 -22.63 13.82 6.36
N GLU A 375 -21.57 13.15 6.85
CA GLU A 375 -20.17 13.56 6.65
C GLU A 375 -19.74 13.39 5.17
N LEU A 376 -20.11 12.27 4.54
CA LEU A 376 -19.84 12.04 3.11
C LEU A 376 -20.59 13.05 2.24
N ARG A 377 -21.87 13.28 2.55
CA ARG A 377 -22.67 14.31 1.86
C ARG A 377 -22.01 15.67 1.95
N GLN A 378 -21.63 16.07 3.17
CA GLN A 378 -21.00 17.39 3.38
C GLN A 378 -19.65 17.48 2.65
N ASN A 379 -18.82 16.46 2.70
CA ASN A 379 -17.53 16.42 2.01
C ASN A 379 -17.68 16.62 0.48
N ILE A 380 -18.68 15.95 -0.14
CA ILE A 380 -18.94 16.13 -1.58
C ILE A 380 -19.46 17.55 -1.87
N LEU A 381 -20.36 18.09 -1.04
CA LEU A 381 -20.87 19.44 -1.21
C LEU A 381 -19.78 20.51 -1.04
N ASP A 382 -18.86 20.30 -0.09
CA ASP A 382 -17.71 21.20 0.12
C ASP A 382 -16.76 21.15 -1.06
N PHE A 383 -16.47 19.96 -1.60
CA PHE A 383 -15.65 19.80 -2.80
C PHE A 383 -16.21 20.56 -4.00
N TYR A 384 -17.52 20.52 -4.21
CA TYR A 384 -18.20 21.23 -5.30
C TYR A 384 -18.79 22.58 -4.89
N SER A 385 -18.32 23.18 -3.79
CA SER A 385 -18.87 24.45 -3.28
C SER A 385 -18.69 25.63 -4.24
N ASP A 386 -17.58 25.66 -5.00
CA ASP A 386 -17.33 26.62 -6.06
C ASP A 386 -17.45 25.97 -7.44
N LEU A 387 -18.65 26.00 -8.03
CA LEU A 387 -18.89 25.49 -9.37
C LEU A 387 -18.23 26.33 -10.48
N SER A 388 -17.67 27.49 -10.19
CA SER A 388 -16.91 28.29 -11.15
C SER A 388 -15.45 27.87 -11.26
N ALA A 389 -14.89 27.22 -10.22
CA ALA A 389 -13.53 26.75 -10.20
C ALA A 389 -13.23 25.80 -11.38
N PRO A 390 -12.00 25.75 -11.87
CA PRO A 390 -11.57 24.75 -12.84
C PRO A 390 -11.90 23.33 -12.32
N ASN A 391 -12.30 22.43 -13.21
CA ASN A 391 -12.53 21.03 -12.87
C ASN A 391 -12.34 20.18 -14.13
N GLU A 392 -11.65 19.05 -14.03
CA GLU A 392 -11.34 18.19 -15.18
C GLU A 392 -12.61 17.70 -15.87
N THR A 393 -13.67 17.38 -15.12
CA THR A 393 -14.93 16.88 -15.68
C THR A 393 -15.66 17.87 -16.56
N LYS A 394 -15.36 19.17 -16.45
CA LYS A 394 -15.94 20.22 -17.31
C LYS A 394 -15.47 20.14 -18.76
N LYS A 395 -14.36 19.42 -19.03
CA LYS A 395 -13.89 19.18 -20.41
C LYS A 395 -14.84 18.28 -21.19
N ASP A 396 -15.68 17.50 -20.49
CA ASP A 396 -16.78 16.72 -21.05
C ASP A 396 -18.12 17.31 -20.60
N PRO A 397 -18.82 18.06 -21.47
CA PRO A 397 -20.09 18.72 -21.10
C PRO A 397 -21.19 17.76 -20.66
N ILE A 398 -21.21 16.53 -21.22
CA ILE A 398 -22.23 15.52 -20.84
C ILE A 398 -21.95 15.05 -19.41
N ARG A 399 -20.71 14.72 -19.14
CA ARG A 399 -20.28 14.28 -17.82
C ARG A 399 -20.46 15.39 -16.76
N TRP A 400 -20.12 16.62 -17.10
CA TRP A 400 -20.32 17.74 -16.20
C TRP A 400 -21.80 17.97 -15.88
N ASN A 401 -22.67 17.89 -16.88
CA ASN A 401 -24.12 17.97 -16.65
C ASN A 401 -24.61 16.86 -15.72
N THR A 402 -24.08 15.65 -15.85
CA THR A 402 -24.37 14.54 -14.91
C THR A 402 -23.96 14.90 -13.48
N VAL A 403 -22.77 15.50 -13.29
CA VAL A 403 -22.33 15.98 -11.97
C VAL A 403 -23.31 17.01 -11.40
N LEU A 404 -23.73 17.99 -12.19
CA LEU A 404 -24.67 19.02 -11.73
C LEU A 404 -26.02 18.45 -11.30
N VAL A 405 -26.59 17.55 -12.12
CA VAL A 405 -27.85 16.88 -11.79
C VAL A 405 -27.72 16.05 -10.52
N SER A 406 -26.63 15.30 -10.38
CA SER A 406 -26.36 14.48 -9.20
C SER A 406 -26.17 15.34 -7.94
N LEU A 407 -25.52 16.50 -8.06
CA LEU A 407 -25.37 17.45 -6.95
C LEU A 407 -26.71 18.01 -6.48
N ASP A 408 -27.60 18.34 -7.42
CA ASP A 408 -28.95 18.85 -7.07
C ASP A 408 -29.76 17.76 -6.36
N GLN A 409 -29.64 16.50 -6.79
CA GLN A 409 -30.26 15.37 -6.10
C GLN A 409 -29.66 15.17 -4.71
N LEU A 410 -28.31 15.25 -4.58
CA LEU A 410 -27.63 15.12 -3.29
C LEU A 410 -28.01 16.25 -2.32
N LYS A 411 -28.19 17.49 -2.80
CA LYS A 411 -28.67 18.62 -1.99
C LYS A 411 -30.08 18.38 -1.45
N ALA A 412 -30.96 17.80 -2.28
CA ALA A 412 -32.33 17.47 -1.91
C ALA A 412 -32.43 16.25 -0.99
N PHE A 413 -31.40 15.40 -0.98
CA PHE A 413 -31.35 14.20 -0.14
C PHE A 413 -31.08 14.56 1.32
N THR A 414 -31.88 14.01 2.24
CA THR A 414 -31.65 14.13 3.68
C THR A 414 -31.10 12.81 4.18
N PRO A 415 -29.80 12.74 4.60
CA PRO A 415 -29.25 11.53 5.16
C PRO A 415 -30.03 11.09 6.40
N VAL A 416 -30.36 9.83 6.49
CA VAL A 416 -30.83 9.27 7.74
C VAL A 416 -29.62 9.19 8.67
N PRO A 417 -29.64 9.79 9.87
CA PRO A 417 -28.56 9.60 10.82
C PRO A 417 -28.33 8.10 11.02
N ALA A 418 -27.06 7.65 10.97
CA ALA A 418 -26.74 6.28 11.38
C ALA A 418 -27.44 6.04 12.72
N SER A 419 -28.33 5.05 12.79
CA SER A 419 -29.02 4.72 14.03
C SER A 419 -27.93 4.59 15.08
N ALA A 420 -28.12 5.23 16.25
CA ALA A 420 -27.14 5.33 17.35
C ALA A 420 -26.82 3.94 17.96
N GLY A 421 -26.35 3.03 17.11
CA GLY A 421 -25.84 1.70 17.41
C GLY A 421 -24.32 1.63 17.43
N SER A 422 -23.64 2.66 16.93
CA SER A 422 -22.20 2.86 17.09
C SER A 422 -21.98 4.08 18.00
N SER A 423 -22.13 3.89 19.30
CA SER A 423 -21.45 4.75 20.27
C SER A 423 -19.98 4.84 19.88
N PRO A 424 -19.30 5.98 20.13
CA PRO A 424 -17.85 6.01 20.00
C PRO A 424 -17.34 4.81 20.80
N HIS A 425 -16.78 3.82 20.08
CA HIS A 425 -16.36 2.57 20.68
C HIS A 425 -15.31 2.90 21.73
N THR A 426 -15.71 2.94 22.98
CA THR A 426 -14.79 2.56 24.05
C THR A 426 -14.20 1.24 23.60
N LEU A 427 -12.88 1.21 23.44
CA LEU A 427 -12.10 0.03 23.04
C LEU A 427 -12.72 -1.21 23.67
N PRO A 428 -13.04 -2.27 22.92
CA PRO A 428 -13.56 -3.47 23.53
C PRO A 428 -12.62 -3.91 24.64
N PRO A 429 -13.12 -4.35 25.79
CA PRO A 429 -12.28 -4.84 26.86
C PRO A 429 -11.42 -5.98 26.31
N PRO A 430 -10.16 -6.14 26.78
CA PRO A 430 -9.28 -7.20 26.32
C PRO A 430 -10.02 -8.54 26.39
N LEU A 431 -10.02 -9.28 25.28
CA LEU A 431 -10.63 -10.60 25.21
C LEU A 431 -10.07 -11.46 26.33
N ALA A 432 -10.95 -12.11 27.07
CA ALA A 432 -10.56 -13.08 28.10
C ALA A 432 -9.69 -14.17 27.44
N PRO A 433 -8.63 -14.65 28.12
CA PRO A 433 -7.74 -15.66 27.56
C PRO A 433 -8.57 -16.89 27.15
N ILE A 434 -8.42 -17.32 25.90
CA ILE A 434 -9.02 -18.56 25.40
C ILE A 434 -8.49 -19.70 26.27
N PRO A 435 -9.36 -20.54 26.88
CA PRO A 435 -8.88 -21.65 27.70
C PRO A 435 -8.05 -22.59 26.81
N VAL A 436 -6.81 -22.79 27.21
CA VAL A 436 -5.91 -23.78 26.59
C VAL A 436 -6.55 -25.16 26.78
N VAL A 437 -7.14 -25.70 25.73
CA VAL A 437 -7.57 -27.10 25.69
C VAL A 437 -6.28 -27.92 25.80
N GLY A 438 -6.14 -28.66 26.91
CA GLY A 438 -4.93 -29.38 27.25
C GLY A 438 -4.43 -30.25 26.10
N GLY A 439 -3.21 -29.96 25.65
CA GLY A 439 -2.52 -30.71 24.62
C GLY A 439 -2.22 -32.12 25.12
N GLY A 440 -2.83 -33.11 24.50
CA GLY A 440 -2.37 -34.50 24.58
C GLY A 440 -0.97 -34.60 23.94
N ASN A 441 -0.03 -35.17 24.67
CA ASN A 441 1.33 -35.45 24.18
C ASN A 441 1.30 -36.16 22.82
N PRO A 442 2.11 -35.76 21.84
CA PRO A 442 2.27 -36.53 20.63
C PRO A 442 2.92 -37.90 20.95
N PRO A 443 2.51 -38.99 20.28
CA PRO A 443 3.08 -40.33 20.53
C PRO A 443 4.55 -40.36 20.12
N ARG A 444 5.37 -41.03 20.95
CA ARG A 444 6.81 -41.20 20.73
C ARG A 444 7.07 -42.10 19.48
N PRO A 445 8.15 -41.88 18.73
CA PRO A 445 8.42 -42.53 17.44
C PRO A 445 8.73 -44.04 17.49
N ASN A 446 8.59 -44.77 18.59
CA ASN A 446 9.08 -46.13 18.76
C ASN A 446 7.99 -47.21 18.98
N GLU A 447 6.72 -46.98 18.69
CA GLU A 447 5.69 -48.03 18.85
C GLU A 447 5.07 -48.52 17.51
N ILE A 448 5.77 -48.39 16.40
CA ILE A 448 5.37 -49.04 15.13
C ILE A 448 6.46 -50.06 14.74
N ALA A 449 6.64 -51.10 15.57
CA ALA A 449 7.32 -52.31 15.16
C ALA A 449 6.73 -53.47 15.95
N GLY A 450 5.76 -54.17 15.37
CA GLY A 450 5.31 -55.43 15.93
C GLY A 450 3.84 -55.76 15.76
N SER A 451 3.42 -56.06 14.55
CA SER A 451 2.35 -57.05 14.32
C SER A 451 2.33 -57.45 12.83
N ARG A 452 3.20 -58.38 12.48
CA ARG A 452 2.97 -59.28 11.37
C ARG A 452 2.74 -60.66 11.99
N ALA A 453 1.60 -61.28 11.78
CA ALA A 453 1.45 -62.66 11.40
C ALA A 453 0.02 -63.17 11.60
N GLY A 454 -0.41 -63.88 10.60
CA GLY A 454 -1.45 -64.92 10.67
C GLY A 454 -2.80 -64.47 10.12
N GLY A 455 -3.26 -64.90 8.96
CA GLY A 455 -3.43 -66.18 8.37
C GLY A 455 -4.77 -66.24 7.69
N VAL A 456 -4.78 -66.58 6.40
CA VAL A 456 -5.62 -67.59 5.73
C VAL A 456 -7.15 -67.53 6.02
N ILE A 457 -7.97 -67.20 5.10
CA ILE A 457 -8.65 -67.92 3.99
C ILE A 457 -9.25 -66.89 3.06
#